data_d8b535ebb10107916d438fc3bcac6172
#
_entry.id   d8b535ebb10107916d438fc3bcac6172
#
_cell.length_a   1.000
_cell.length_b   1.000
_cell.length_c   1.000
_cell.angle_alpha   90.00
_cell.angle_beta   90.00
_cell.angle_gamma   90.00
#
_symmetry.space_group_name_H-M   'P 1'
#
loop_
_entity.id
_entity.type
_entity.pdbx_description
1 polymer ?
#
loop_
_entity_poly.entity_id
_entity_poly.type
_entity_poly.pdbx_seq_one_letter_code
_entity_poly.pdbx_strand_id
1 'polypeptide(L)'
;MNHRLHATAAMAETFYQLFVNRRAYTLQSHRPHPDTERHYYYRPKAREGQPPPALGLDTIRQHLAGELTLGIYAINPRTQRSKWVAIDADYKNALEDLLKLQHELRQDGVDPALEKSNRGGHLWMFFERPALARECRIYIYHTAMRLGLPIKGAGLPEGIEVFPRQDEIGCHEFGNAMRGPLGVHRGARDSLGWRFWFYGADYKLEEQLAYLCRLRKVTEAQLQAVIADKSLPEEFVRRTRPEIPKRYFSSPAKEFRILDYVQVKRQSGRNWIAQCPSCAQAHRDTTGDNLAISIQEPRKYICWAGCTKEMIRNAVGRPIPEKRYA
;
A
#
# COMPACT_ATOMS: atom_id res chain seq x y z
N MET A 1 6.95 24.89 13.85
CA MET A 1 7.77 25.30 12.67
C MET A 1 6.94 25.08 11.41
N ASN A 2 6.99 26.04 10.49
CA ASN A 2 6.21 25.98 9.25
C ASN A 2 6.93 25.01 8.28
N HIS A 3 6.44 23.76 8.14
CA HIS A 3 7.03 22.75 7.26
C HIS A 3 6.70 22.94 5.77
N ARG A 4 6.06 24.04 5.44
CA ARG A 4 5.69 24.37 4.05
C ARG A 4 6.91 24.90 3.32
N LEU A 5 7.27 24.20 2.26
CA LEU A 5 8.31 24.63 1.33
C LEU A 5 7.67 25.23 0.07
N HIS A 6 8.41 26.11 -0.59
CA HIS A 6 8.01 26.57 -1.91
C HIS A 6 8.24 25.46 -2.93
N ALA A 7 7.18 25.03 -3.64
CA ALA A 7 7.25 24.04 -4.70
C ALA A 7 6.71 24.65 -6.01
N THR A 8 7.55 24.66 -7.04
CA THR A 8 7.22 25.21 -8.36
C THR A 8 6.51 24.19 -9.23
N ALA A 9 5.90 24.64 -10.33
CA ALA A 9 5.32 23.76 -11.34
C ALA A 9 6.40 22.88 -12.01
N ALA A 10 7.59 23.41 -12.25
CA ALA A 10 8.71 22.66 -12.81
C ALA A 10 9.17 21.51 -11.89
N MET A 11 9.23 21.75 -10.57
CA MET A 11 9.52 20.69 -9.59
C MET A 11 8.45 19.60 -9.59
N ALA A 12 7.17 19.96 -9.70
CA ALA A 12 6.08 19.01 -9.79
C ALA A 12 6.15 18.18 -11.08
N GLU A 13 6.50 18.80 -12.20
CA GLU A 13 6.71 18.08 -13.46
C GLU A 13 7.88 17.09 -13.36
N THR A 14 9.01 17.51 -12.81
CA THR A 14 10.16 16.63 -12.57
C THR A 14 9.79 15.43 -11.70
N PHE A 15 9.06 15.67 -10.61
CA PHE A 15 8.55 14.60 -9.76
C PHE A 15 7.64 13.65 -10.55
N TYR A 16 6.72 14.20 -11.35
CA TYR A 16 5.80 13.41 -12.17
C TYR A 16 6.56 12.49 -13.14
N GLN A 17 7.58 13.02 -13.81
CA GLN A 17 8.41 12.26 -14.75
C GLN A 17 9.18 11.13 -14.07
N LEU A 18 9.73 11.38 -12.87
CA LEU A 18 10.51 10.40 -12.13
C LEU A 18 9.64 9.30 -11.49
N PHE A 19 8.54 9.67 -10.85
CA PHE A 19 7.87 8.80 -9.88
C PHE A 19 6.48 8.30 -10.29
N VAL A 20 5.77 8.97 -11.20
CA VAL A 20 4.39 8.64 -11.48
C VAL A 20 4.27 7.60 -12.60
N ASN A 21 3.91 6.36 -12.22
CA ASN A 21 3.64 5.26 -13.15
C ASN A 21 2.20 5.28 -13.66
N ARG A 22 1.28 5.80 -12.85
CA ARG A 22 -0.15 5.92 -13.18
C ARG A 22 -0.78 7.11 -12.44
N ARG A 23 -1.88 7.62 -12.98
CA ARG A 23 -2.55 8.79 -12.42
C ARG A 23 -3.47 8.52 -11.21
N ALA A 24 -3.67 7.25 -10.83
CA ALA A 24 -4.30 6.93 -9.56
C ALA A 24 -3.30 7.15 -8.41
N TYR A 25 -3.79 7.54 -7.24
CA TYR A 25 -2.97 7.85 -6.09
C TYR A 25 -3.73 7.64 -4.77
N THR A 26 -3.00 7.65 -3.66
CA THR A 26 -3.56 7.70 -2.32
C THR A 26 -3.09 8.95 -1.59
N LEU A 27 -3.81 9.32 -0.55
CA LEU A 27 -3.44 10.40 0.38
C LEU A 27 -3.34 9.85 1.78
N GLN A 28 -2.35 10.32 2.56
CA GLN A 28 -2.28 10.03 3.97
C GLN A 28 -3.26 10.94 4.72
N SER A 29 -4.00 10.39 5.67
CA SER A 29 -4.95 11.13 6.50
C SER A 29 -4.25 12.24 7.30
N HIS A 30 -4.90 13.41 7.41
CA HIS A 30 -4.40 14.51 8.24
C HIS A 30 -4.47 14.20 9.73
N ARG A 31 -5.50 13.44 10.15
CA ARG A 31 -5.69 13.01 11.53
C ARG A 31 -5.48 11.50 11.61
N PRO A 32 -4.94 11.01 12.71
CA PRO A 32 -4.85 9.57 12.93
C PRO A 32 -6.26 8.97 13.04
N HIS A 33 -6.35 7.67 12.79
CA HIS A 33 -7.59 6.92 13.00
C HIS A 33 -7.89 6.88 14.51
N PRO A 34 -9.14 7.14 14.95
CA PRO A 34 -9.48 7.23 16.37
C PRO A 34 -9.07 6.00 17.19
N ASP A 35 -9.31 4.80 16.62
CA ASP A 35 -9.11 3.54 17.36
C ASP A 35 -7.67 3.04 17.33
N THR A 36 -6.90 3.37 16.31
CA THR A 36 -5.53 2.85 16.13
C THR A 36 -4.45 3.89 16.38
N GLU A 37 -4.84 5.15 16.51
CA GLU A 37 -3.94 6.31 16.63
C GLU A 37 -2.90 6.42 15.49
N ARG A 38 -3.14 5.72 14.37
CA ARG A 38 -2.25 5.69 13.21
C ARG A 38 -2.83 6.45 12.04
N HIS A 39 -1.96 7.16 11.31
CA HIS A 39 -2.31 7.73 10.03
C HIS A 39 -2.46 6.62 8.99
N TYR A 40 -3.51 6.71 8.19
CA TYR A 40 -3.84 5.72 7.16
C TYR A 40 -3.87 6.35 5.77
N TYR A 41 -3.69 5.52 4.75
CA TYR A 41 -3.79 5.95 3.36
C TYR A 41 -5.16 5.61 2.79
N TYR A 42 -5.74 6.56 2.08
CA TYR A 42 -7.03 6.39 1.41
C TYR A 42 -6.96 6.90 -0.04
N ARG A 43 -7.76 6.34 -0.91
CA ARG A 43 -7.93 6.84 -2.26
C ARG A 43 -8.95 7.97 -2.26
N PRO A 44 -8.69 9.09 -2.98
CA PRO A 44 -9.70 10.12 -3.16
C PRO A 44 -10.98 9.53 -3.75
N LYS A 45 -12.11 9.89 -3.18
CA LYS A 45 -13.41 9.40 -3.65
C LYS A 45 -13.83 10.17 -4.89
N ALA A 46 -14.48 9.46 -5.82
CA ALA A 46 -15.22 10.09 -6.90
C ALA A 46 -16.35 10.94 -6.33
N ARG A 47 -16.63 12.08 -6.94
CA ARG A 47 -17.91 12.78 -6.73
C ARG A 47 -19.00 12.03 -7.49
N GLU A 48 -20.25 12.23 -7.07
CA GLU A 48 -21.38 11.59 -7.73
C GLU A 48 -21.38 11.95 -9.25
N GLY A 49 -21.46 10.92 -10.09
CA GLY A 49 -21.43 11.08 -11.56
C GLY A 49 -20.06 11.42 -12.17
N GLN A 50 -18.98 11.47 -11.39
CA GLN A 50 -17.64 11.79 -11.89
C GLN A 50 -16.64 10.66 -11.61
N PRO A 51 -15.62 10.48 -12.46
CA PRO A 51 -14.53 9.55 -12.18
C PRO A 51 -13.71 10.03 -10.95
N PRO A 52 -13.00 9.12 -10.27
CA PRO A 52 -12.07 9.51 -9.22
C PRO A 52 -11.05 10.52 -9.73
N PRO A 53 -10.66 11.53 -8.91
CA PRO A 53 -9.72 12.54 -9.34
C PRO A 53 -8.38 11.90 -9.72
N ALA A 54 -7.86 12.29 -10.87
CA ALA A 54 -6.57 11.86 -11.36
C ALA A 54 -5.45 12.69 -10.76
N LEU A 55 -4.29 12.08 -10.48
CA LEU A 55 -3.10 12.78 -10.02
C LEU A 55 -2.67 13.81 -11.06
N GLY A 56 -2.63 15.06 -10.64
CA GLY A 56 -2.19 16.21 -11.41
C GLY A 56 -1.00 16.92 -10.76
N LEU A 57 -0.41 17.87 -11.48
CA LEU A 57 0.76 18.62 -11.02
C LEU A 57 0.47 19.43 -9.75
N ASP A 58 -0.75 19.96 -9.60
CA ASP A 58 -1.13 20.69 -8.38
C ASP A 58 -1.11 19.82 -7.13
N THR A 59 -1.60 18.58 -7.22
CA THR A 59 -1.55 17.64 -6.11
C THR A 59 -0.10 17.27 -5.75
N ILE A 60 0.76 17.12 -6.76
CA ILE A 60 2.19 16.88 -6.56
C ILE A 60 2.86 18.11 -5.91
N ARG A 61 2.54 19.31 -6.38
CA ARG A 61 3.04 20.55 -5.80
C ARG A 61 2.67 20.67 -4.31
N GLN A 62 1.42 20.38 -3.96
CA GLN A 62 0.96 20.36 -2.57
C GLN A 62 1.71 19.29 -1.72
N HIS A 63 2.02 18.13 -2.31
CA HIS A 63 2.84 17.12 -1.66
C HIS A 63 4.27 17.62 -1.39
N LEU A 64 4.93 18.17 -2.41
CA LEU A 64 6.26 18.74 -2.27
C LEU A 64 6.29 19.92 -1.30
N ALA A 65 5.25 20.76 -1.30
CA ALA A 65 5.08 21.82 -0.32
C ALA A 65 4.86 21.31 1.12
N GLY A 66 4.44 20.06 1.31
CA GLY A 66 4.13 19.49 2.63
C GLY A 66 2.69 19.72 3.09
N GLU A 67 1.81 20.15 2.21
CA GLU A 67 0.39 20.37 2.52
C GLU A 67 -0.39 19.07 2.61
N LEU A 68 -0.03 18.09 1.82
CA LEU A 68 -0.56 16.71 1.84
C LEU A 68 0.57 15.69 1.71
N THR A 69 0.26 14.43 1.97
CA THR A 69 1.19 13.31 1.78
C THR A 69 0.62 12.36 0.74
N LEU A 70 1.33 12.24 -0.36
CA LEU A 70 0.95 11.45 -1.52
C LEU A 70 1.46 10.00 -1.36
N GLY A 71 0.64 9.03 -1.74
CA GLY A 71 1.08 7.67 -2.01
C GLY A 71 0.96 7.37 -3.51
N ILE A 72 2.03 6.85 -4.10
CA ILE A 72 2.16 6.56 -5.52
C ILE A 72 2.17 5.05 -5.78
N TYR A 73 1.52 4.61 -6.84
CA TYR A 73 1.47 3.20 -7.21
C TYR A 73 2.67 2.80 -8.07
N ALA A 74 3.24 1.64 -7.78
CA ALA A 74 4.46 1.16 -8.43
C ALA A 74 4.24 0.66 -9.86
N ILE A 75 3.06 0.17 -10.23
CA ILE A 75 2.80 -0.47 -11.53
C ILE A 75 1.81 0.34 -12.37
N ASN A 76 2.12 0.50 -13.65
CA ASN A 76 1.15 0.92 -14.63
C ASN A 76 0.32 -0.29 -15.10
N PRO A 77 -1.00 -0.33 -14.87
CA PRO A 77 -1.82 -1.52 -15.16
C PRO A 77 -1.97 -1.84 -16.65
N ARG A 78 -1.71 -0.88 -17.54
CA ARG A 78 -1.79 -1.11 -18.99
C ARG A 78 -0.53 -1.77 -19.55
N THR A 79 0.64 -1.45 -19.00
CA THR A 79 1.93 -1.91 -19.50
C THR A 79 2.61 -2.91 -18.57
N GLN A 80 2.11 -3.08 -17.34
CA GLN A 80 2.71 -3.89 -16.27
C GLN A 80 4.14 -3.44 -15.91
N ARG A 81 4.48 -2.18 -16.20
CA ARG A 81 5.83 -1.63 -16.07
C ARG A 81 5.91 -0.59 -14.96
N SER A 82 7.11 -0.41 -14.45
CA SER A 82 7.48 0.61 -13.47
C SER A 82 8.68 1.42 -13.94
N LYS A 83 8.69 2.72 -13.62
CA LYS A 83 9.85 3.63 -13.86
C LYS A 83 10.96 3.41 -12.84
N TRP A 84 10.65 2.78 -11.72
CA TRP A 84 11.52 2.64 -10.56
C TRP A 84 11.27 1.36 -9.79
N VAL A 85 12.29 0.95 -9.05
CA VAL A 85 12.16 0.02 -7.92
C VAL A 85 12.43 0.81 -6.65
N ALA A 86 11.64 0.57 -5.62
CA ALA A 86 11.93 1.05 -4.29
C ALA A 86 12.02 -0.14 -3.32
N ILE A 87 13.05 -0.15 -2.51
CA ILE A 87 13.30 -1.14 -1.48
C ILE A 87 13.08 -0.45 -0.14
N ASP A 88 12.07 -0.89 0.59
CA ASP A 88 11.72 -0.38 1.92
C ASP A 88 12.29 -1.30 2.99
N ALA A 89 12.97 -0.76 3.97
CA ALA A 89 13.54 -1.49 5.07
C ALA A 89 13.30 -0.74 6.40
N ASP A 90 12.50 -1.37 7.27
CA ASP A 90 11.98 -0.79 8.51
C ASP A 90 12.25 -1.72 9.72
N TYR A 91 13.46 -2.24 9.86
CA TYR A 91 13.90 -3.14 10.93
C TYR A 91 15.26 -2.71 11.52
N LYS A 92 15.76 -3.40 12.54
CA LYS A 92 16.91 -2.96 13.35
C LYS A 92 18.17 -2.64 12.56
N ASN A 93 18.54 -3.45 11.57
CA ASN A 93 19.76 -3.28 10.76
C ASN A 93 19.46 -2.75 9.34
N ALA A 94 18.28 -2.19 9.15
CA ALA A 94 17.77 -1.79 7.84
C ALA A 94 18.73 -0.90 7.04
N LEU A 95 19.33 0.10 7.68
CA LEU A 95 20.20 1.04 6.98
C LEU A 95 21.49 0.37 6.50
N GLU A 96 22.08 -0.52 7.32
CA GLU A 96 23.28 -1.28 6.93
C GLU A 96 23.00 -2.17 5.72
N ASP A 97 21.89 -2.87 5.74
CA ASP A 97 21.49 -3.76 4.64
C ASP A 97 21.17 -2.99 3.36
N LEU A 98 20.52 -1.82 3.46
CA LEU A 98 20.30 -0.94 2.32
C LEU A 98 21.63 -0.39 1.76
N LEU A 99 22.63 -0.08 2.60
CA LEU A 99 23.94 0.35 2.16
C LEU A 99 24.73 -0.78 1.45
N LYS A 100 24.63 -2.03 1.96
CA LYS A 100 25.20 -3.20 1.27
C LYS A 100 24.57 -3.37 -0.11
N LEU A 101 23.25 -3.30 -0.18
CA LEU A 101 22.53 -3.40 -1.45
C LEU A 101 22.86 -2.24 -2.39
N GLN A 102 22.94 -1.01 -1.88
CA GLN A 102 23.36 0.16 -2.67
C GLN A 102 24.74 -0.02 -3.25
N HIS A 103 25.69 -0.51 -2.44
CA HIS A 103 27.05 -0.77 -2.88
C HIS A 103 27.07 -1.79 -4.03
N GLU A 104 26.37 -2.89 -3.87
CA GLU A 104 26.31 -3.96 -4.86
C GLU A 104 25.70 -3.48 -6.19
N LEU A 105 24.57 -2.77 -6.13
CA LEU A 105 23.94 -2.20 -7.32
C LEU A 105 24.83 -1.18 -8.04
N ARG A 106 25.70 -0.48 -7.31
CA ARG A 106 26.72 0.41 -7.93
C ARG A 106 27.79 -0.36 -8.71
N GLN A 107 28.13 -1.59 -8.30
CA GLN A 107 29.03 -2.45 -9.09
C GLN A 107 28.38 -2.84 -10.43
N ASP A 108 27.05 -2.95 -10.48
CA ASP A 108 26.29 -3.16 -11.72
C ASP A 108 26.19 -1.88 -12.58
N GLY A 109 26.83 -0.78 -12.17
CA GLY A 109 26.88 0.49 -12.91
C GLY A 109 25.64 1.37 -12.77
N VAL A 110 24.80 1.15 -11.75
CA VAL A 110 23.62 1.96 -11.44
C VAL A 110 23.84 2.83 -10.21
N ASP A 111 23.13 3.94 -10.10
CA ASP A 111 23.19 4.82 -8.92
C ASP A 111 21.87 4.81 -8.15
N PRO A 112 21.68 3.87 -7.19
CA PRO A 112 20.50 3.90 -6.35
C PRO A 112 20.57 5.05 -5.34
N ALA A 113 19.45 5.75 -5.16
CA ALA A 113 19.31 6.84 -4.20
C ALA A 113 18.78 6.33 -2.86
N LEU A 114 19.50 6.60 -1.79
CA LEU A 114 19.05 6.26 -0.43
C LEU A 114 18.25 7.42 0.17
N GLU A 115 16.99 7.17 0.52
CA GLU A 115 16.10 8.08 1.22
C GLU A 115 16.03 7.66 2.70
N LYS A 116 16.15 8.62 3.62
CA LYS A 116 15.88 8.37 5.03
C LYS A 116 14.40 8.05 5.24
N SER A 117 14.08 7.12 6.13
CA SER A 117 12.72 6.91 6.65
C SER A 117 12.69 7.07 8.18
N ASN A 118 11.51 6.91 8.80
CA ASN A 118 11.37 7.09 10.24
C ASN A 118 12.11 6.01 11.07
N ARG A 119 12.16 4.77 10.56
CA ARG A 119 12.73 3.60 11.27
C ARG A 119 13.88 2.94 10.54
N GLY A 120 14.16 3.35 9.32
CA GLY A 120 15.19 2.78 8.45
C GLY A 120 15.39 3.64 7.21
N GLY A 121 15.14 3.11 6.04
CA GLY A 121 15.32 3.82 4.78
C GLY A 121 14.58 3.20 3.61
N HIS A 122 14.60 3.95 2.50
CA HIS A 122 14.17 3.46 1.20
C HIS A 122 15.32 3.60 0.22
N LEU A 123 15.59 2.56 -0.54
CA LEU A 123 16.55 2.63 -1.65
C LEU A 123 15.79 2.67 -2.97
N TRP A 124 16.01 3.72 -3.77
CA TRP A 124 15.33 3.95 -5.03
C TRP A 124 16.28 3.75 -6.20
N MET A 125 15.87 2.94 -7.16
CA MET A 125 16.56 2.70 -8.41
C MET A 125 15.65 3.02 -9.58
N PHE A 126 16.16 3.73 -10.58
CA PHE A 126 15.38 4.20 -11.73
C PHE A 126 15.79 3.46 -13.01
N PHE A 127 14.85 3.32 -13.92
CA PHE A 127 15.07 2.76 -15.25
C PHE A 127 15.06 3.86 -16.31
N GLU A 128 15.88 3.74 -17.35
CA GLU A 128 15.83 4.65 -18.50
C GLU A 128 14.48 4.55 -19.22
N ARG A 129 13.99 3.32 -19.39
CA ARG A 129 12.65 2.99 -19.86
C ARG A 129 11.95 2.15 -18.80
N PRO A 130 10.63 2.36 -18.59
CA PRO A 130 9.92 1.56 -17.60
C PRO A 130 10.12 0.05 -17.84
N ALA A 131 10.54 -0.69 -16.80
CA ALA A 131 10.78 -2.13 -16.83
C ALA A 131 9.55 -2.91 -16.37
N LEU A 132 9.41 -4.18 -16.77
CA LEU A 132 8.35 -5.04 -16.26
C LEU A 132 8.47 -5.22 -14.74
N ALA A 133 7.37 -5.16 -14.05
CA ALA A 133 7.34 -5.30 -12.58
C ALA A 133 7.99 -6.61 -12.11
N ARG A 134 7.76 -7.70 -12.84
CA ARG A 134 8.38 -8.99 -12.60
C ARG A 134 9.91 -8.94 -12.73
N GLU A 135 10.43 -8.31 -13.78
CA GLU A 135 11.87 -8.18 -14.00
C GLU A 135 12.55 -7.37 -12.91
N CYS A 136 11.89 -6.27 -12.47
CA CYS A 136 12.35 -5.47 -11.34
C CYS A 136 12.51 -6.31 -10.07
N ARG A 137 11.56 -7.18 -9.79
CA ARG A 137 11.58 -8.07 -8.62
C ARG A 137 12.66 -9.13 -8.74
N ILE A 138 12.81 -9.77 -9.90
CA ILE A 138 13.86 -10.77 -10.14
C ILE A 138 15.23 -10.15 -9.84
N TYR A 139 15.51 -8.97 -10.39
CA TYR A 139 16.79 -8.29 -10.18
C TYR A 139 17.08 -8.09 -8.69
N ILE A 140 16.17 -7.43 -7.97
CA ILE A 140 16.43 -7.07 -6.58
C ILE A 140 16.44 -8.29 -5.65
N TYR A 141 15.53 -9.26 -5.84
CA TYR A 141 15.52 -10.45 -4.99
C TYR A 141 16.79 -11.29 -5.14
N HIS A 142 17.27 -11.53 -6.37
CA HIS A 142 18.53 -12.24 -6.56
C HIS A 142 19.74 -11.49 -5.99
N THR A 143 19.78 -10.17 -6.13
CA THR A 143 20.85 -9.37 -5.53
C THR A 143 20.79 -9.45 -3.99
N ALA A 144 19.62 -9.29 -3.41
CA ALA A 144 19.43 -9.37 -1.96
C ALA A 144 19.77 -10.77 -1.40
N MET A 145 19.33 -11.83 -2.06
CA MET A 145 19.65 -13.22 -1.66
C MET A 145 21.15 -13.50 -1.73
N ARG A 146 21.84 -13.04 -2.77
CA ARG A 146 23.30 -13.16 -2.90
C ARG A 146 24.04 -12.48 -1.75
N LEU A 147 23.49 -11.37 -1.24
CA LEU A 147 24.03 -10.65 -0.10
C LEU A 147 23.58 -11.20 1.26
N GLY A 148 22.73 -12.24 1.28
CA GLY A 148 22.18 -12.79 2.51
C GLY A 148 21.22 -11.84 3.24
N LEU A 149 20.61 -10.89 2.55
CA LEU A 149 19.70 -9.94 3.17
C LEU A 149 18.34 -10.59 3.48
N PRO A 150 17.72 -10.26 4.62
CA PRO A 150 16.40 -10.76 4.95
C PRO A 150 15.36 -10.13 4.01
N ILE A 151 14.54 -10.96 3.37
CA ILE A 151 13.45 -10.52 2.49
C ILE A 151 12.13 -10.86 3.14
N LYS A 152 11.32 -9.88 3.40
CA LYS A 152 10.00 -10.04 4.01
C LYS A 152 9.05 -10.79 3.09
N GLY A 153 8.37 -11.79 3.62
CA GLY A 153 7.36 -12.56 2.87
C GLY A 153 7.76 -14.00 2.53
N ALA A 154 9.02 -14.38 2.72
CA ALA A 154 9.50 -15.77 2.59
C ALA A 154 9.52 -16.47 3.97
N GLY A 155 8.43 -16.38 4.72
CA GLY A 155 8.37 -16.90 6.09
C GLY A 155 9.02 -15.98 7.13
N LEU A 156 9.67 -14.89 6.72
CA LEU A 156 10.26 -13.90 7.63
C LEU A 156 9.25 -12.77 7.91
N PRO A 157 9.02 -12.42 9.18
CA PRO A 157 8.14 -11.31 9.55
C PRO A 157 8.77 -9.94 9.27
N GLU A 158 10.10 -9.86 9.28
CA GLU A 158 10.89 -8.64 9.04
C GLU A 158 11.88 -8.87 7.90
N GLY A 159 12.26 -7.81 7.22
CA GLY A 159 13.17 -7.80 6.10
C GLY A 159 12.82 -6.70 5.11
N ILE A 160 13.59 -6.63 4.03
CA ILE A 160 13.34 -5.66 2.96
C ILE A 160 12.01 -5.99 2.24
N GLU A 161 11.29 -4.94 1.88
CA GLU A 161 10.11 -5.03 1.00
C GLU A 161 10.42 -4.38 -0.34
N VAL A 162 10.22 -5.12 -1.43
CA VAL A 162 10.52 -4.64 -2.79
C VAL A 162 9.24 -4.15 -3.46
N PHE A 163 9.25 -2.92 -3.97
CA PHE A 163 8.16 -2.34 -4.76
C PHE A 163 8.64 -2.14 -6.20
N PRO A 164 7.91 -2.66 -7.19
CA PRO A 164 6.59 -3.33 -7.14
C PRO A 164 6.58 -4.61 -6.30
N ARG A 165 5.47 -4.84 -5.56
CA ARG A 165 5.28 -6.10 -4.80
C ARG A 165 4.59 -7.21 -5.61
N GLN A 166 3.98 -6.86 -6.72
CA GLN A 166 3.30 -7.77 -7.64
C GLN A 166 4.10 -7.88 -8.94
N ASP A 167 4.00 -9.03 -9.60
CA ASP A 167 4.54 -9.23 -10.95
C ASP A 167 3.66 -8.54 -11.98
N GLU A 168 2.35 -8.65 -11.76
CA GLU A 168 1.29 -8.09 -12.59
C GLU A 168 0.11 -7.68 -11.72
N ILE A 169 -0.72 -6.78 -12.25
CA ILE A 169 -1.98 -6.35 -11.64
C ILE A 169 -3.08 -6.33 -12.70
N GLY A 170 -4.31 -6.66 -12.31
CA GLY A 170 -5.48 -6.52 -13.18
C GLY A 170 -5.74 -5.05 -13.58
N CYS A 171 -6.42 -4.84 -14.71
CA CYS A 171 -6.68 -3.50 -15.25
C CYS A 171 -7.44 -2.57 -14.27
N HIS A 172 -8.25 -3.14 -13.38
CA HIS A 172 -8.99 -2.42 -12.34
C HIS A 172 -8.32 -2.49 -10.96
N GLU A 173 -7.21 -3.21 -10.84
CA GLU A 173 -6.45 -3.29 -9.60
C GLU A 173 -5.49 -2.11 -9.45
N PHE A 174 -5.11 -1.83 -8.23
CA PHE A 174 -4.20 -0.72 -7.92
C PHE A 174 -2.79 -1.19 -7.55
N GLY A 175 -2.67 -2.42 -7.08
CA GLY A 175 -1.41 -2.89 -6.51
C GLY A 175 -1.06 -2.16 -5.20
N ASN A 176 0.20 -2.21 -4.81
CA ASN A 176 0.68 -1.54 -3.62
C ASN A 176 1.14 -0.10 -3.95
N ALA A 177 0.73 0.83 -3.10
CA ALA A 177 1.24 2.19 -3.12
C ALA A 177 2.40 2.33 -2.14
N MET A 178 3.36 3.16 -2.49
CA MET A 178 4.43 3.62 -1.63
C MET A 178 4.24 5.10 -1.33
N ARG A 179 4.69 5.57 -0.17
CA ARG A 179 4.73 7.01 0.12
C ARG A 179 5.58 7.71 -0.95
N GLY A 180 5.06 8.78 -1.53
CA GLY A 180 5.83 9.62 -2.42
C GLY A 180 7.04 10.23 -1.68
N PRO A 181 8.25 10.18 -2.25
CA PRO A 181 9.44 10.77 -1.64
C PRO A 181 9.37 12.30 -1.59
N LEU A 182 10.28 12.92 -0.86
CA LEU A 182 10.39 14.38 -0.68
C LEU A 182 9.18 15.05 -0.02
N GLY A 183 8.17 14.29 0.38
CA GLY A 183 7.00 14.79 1.10
C GLY A 183 7.13 14.64 2.61
N VAL A 184 6.12 15.12 3.32
CA VAL A 184 6.00 15.02 4.77
C VAL A 184 5.33 13.69 5.13
N HIS A 185 5.81 12.99 6.16
CA HIS A 185 5.14 11.84 6.75
C HIS A 185 4.47 12.22 8.07
N ARG A 186 3.15 12.22 8.10
CA ARG A 186 2.36 12.75 9.23
C ARG A 186 2.45 11.91 10.50
N GLY A 187 2.84 10.66 10.41
CA GLY A 187 3.08 9.77 11.55
C GLY A 187 4.53 9.78 12.06
N ALA A 188 5.45 10.49 11.42
CA ALA A 188 6.82 10.59 11.88
C ALA A 188 6.93 11.63 13.02
N ARG A 189 7.57 11.25 14.11
CA ARG A 189 7.85 12.13 15.26
C ARG A 189 9.35 12.46 15.33
N ASP A 190 9.94 12.80 14.19
CA ASP A 190 11.36 13.12 14.12
C ASP A 190 11.60 14.59 14.51
N SER A 191 12.68 14.86 15.25
CA SER A 191 13.15 16.18 15.63
C SER A 191 13.64 17.04 14.44
N LEU A 192 13.96 16.41 13.30
CA LEU A 192 14.42 17.07 12.07
C LEU A 192 13.28 17.53 11.16
N GLY A 193 12.01 17.40 11.61
CA GLY A 193 10.84 17.71 10.80
C GLY A 193 10.44 16.52 9.90
N TRP A 194 9.22 16.30 9.76
CA TRP A 194 8.54 15.14 9.19
C TRP A 194 8.78 14.88 7.70
N ARG A 195 9.80 15.51 7.10
CA ARG A 195 10.18 15.37 5.70
C ARG A 195 11.39 14.47 5.59
N PHE A 196 11.32 13.51 4.70
CA PHE A 196 12.40 12.59 4.40
C PHE A 196 13.11 13.00 3.12
N TRP A 197 14.44 12.99 3.21
CA TRP A 197 15.32 13.46 2.17
C TRP A 197 16.23 12.32 1.68
N PHE A 198 16.67 12.44 0.46
CA PHE A 198 17.72 11.59 -0.06
C PHE A 198 19.09 12.04 0.45
N TYR A 199 19.93 11.07 0.77
CA TYR A 199 21.33 11.34 1.05
C TYR A 199 22.08 11.63 -0.27
N GLY A 200 23.07 12.53 -0.24
CA GLY A 200 23.89 12.88 -1.41
C GLY A 200 23.50 14.17 -2.13
N ALA A 201 22.54 14.91 -1.56
CA ALA A 201 22.18 16.26 -2.02
C ALA A 201 21.78 17.15 -0.84
N ASP A 202 21.85 18.45 -1.02
CA ASP A 202 21.35 19.43 -0.04
C ASP A 202 19.85 19.25 0.22
N TYR A 203 19.40 19.57 1.44
CA TYR A 203 18.02 19.44 1.88
C TYR A 203 17.13 20.59 1.35
N LYS A 204 17.20 20.80 0.03
CA LYS A 204 16.35 21.73 -0.73
C LYS A 204 15.68 20.95 -1.85
N LEU A 205 14.39 21.22 -2.11
CA LEU A 205 13.63 20.45 -3.11
C LEU A 205 14.27 20.46 -4.50
N GLU A 206 14.79 21.62 -4.91
CA GLU A 206 15.47 21.79 -6.21
C GLU A 206 16.72 20.91 -6.32
N GLU A 207 17.59 20.95 -5.32
CA GLU A 207 18.84 20.17 -5.29
C GLU A 207 18.55 18.67 -5.24
N GLN A 208 17.54 18.26 -4.48
CA GLN A 208 17.11 16.87 -4.38
C GLN A 208 16.58 16.35 -5.73
N LEU A 209 15.73 17.10 -6.40
CA LEU A 209 15.21 16.72 -7.72
C LEU A 209 16.31 16.72 -8.79
N ALA A 210 17.21 17.72 -8.77
CA ALA A 210 18.36 17.76 -9.65
C ALA A 210 19.32 16.57 -9.43
N TYR A 211 19.56 16.19 -8.17
CA TYR A 211 20.31 15.00 -7.82
C TYR A 211 19.69 13.74 -8.43
N LEU A 212 18.39 13.52 -8.24
CA LEU A 212 17.69 12.35 -8.76
C LEU A 212 17.70 12.27 -10.30
N CYS A 213 17.67 13.42 -10.97
CA CYS A 213 17.76 13.47 -12.43
C CYS A 213 19.15 13.06 -12.97
N ARG A 214 20.22 13.30 -12.19
CA ARG A 214 21.60 12.98 -12.58
C ARG A 214 22.02 11.53 -12.32
N LEU A 215 21.22 10.77 -11.57
CA LEU A 215 21.53 9.36 -11.27
C LEU A 215 21.62 8.52 -12.55
N ARG A 216 22.60 7.63 -12.60
CA ARG A 216 22.68 6.62 -13.66
C ARG A 216 21.52 5.65 -13.49
N LYS A 217 20.71 5.56 -14.53
CA LYS A 217 19.54 4.70 -14.58
C LYS A 217 19.89 3.34 -15.15
N VAL A 218 19.14 2.33 -14.79
CA VAL A 218 19.28 0.99 -15.37
C VAL A 218 18.81 1.03 -16.82
N THR A 219 19.66 0.61 -17.74
CA THR A 219 19.30 0.40 -19.14
C THR A 219 18.59 -0.95 -19.30
N GLU A 220 17.83 -1.11 -20.38
CA GLU A 220 17.18 -2.39 -20.67
C GLU A 220 18.23 -3.51 -20.86
N ALA A 221 19.35 -3.22 -21.53
CA ALA A 221 20.44 -4.18 -21.74
C ALA A 221 21.06 -4.65 -20.41
N GLN A 222 21.34 -3.72 -19.49
CA GLN A 222 21.84 -4.07 -18.15
C GLN A 222 20.85 -4.93 -17.38
N LEU A 223 19.57 -4.57 -17.38
CA LEU A 223 18.54 -5.34 -16.70
C LEU A 223 18.49 -6.77 -17.26
N GLN A 224 18.41 -6.93 -18.58
CA GLN A 224 18.35 -8.25 -19.23
C GLN A 224 19.62 -9.07 -18.97
N ALA A 225 20.80 -8.46 -18.98
CA ALA A 225 22.03 -9.16 -18.66
C ALA A 225 22.07 -9.69 -17.21
N VAL A 226 21.54 -8.92 -16.26
CA VAL A 226 21.54 -9.33 -14.85
C VAL A 226 20.51 -10.43 -14.58
N ILE A 227 19.37 -10.45 -15.29
CA ILE A 227 18.27 -11.41 -15.04
C ILE A 227 18.27 -12.59 -16.02
N ALA A 228 19.19 -12.68 -16.99
CA ALA A 228 19.16 -13.62 -18.13
C ALA A 228 18.83 -15.03 -17.69
N ASP A 229 19.43 -15.66 -16.77
CA ASP A 229 19.18 -17.03 -16.37
C ASP A 229 18.43 -17.12 -15.03
N LYS A 230 17.68 -16.08 -14.68
CA LYS A 230 17.03 -15.98 -13.39
C LYS A 230 15.51 -15.96 -13.51
N SER A 231 14.86 -16.64 -12.61
CA SER A 231 13.43 -16.57 -12.39
C SER A 231 13.16 -16.00 -11.00
N LEU A 232 11.95 -15.56 -10.76
CA LEU A 232 11.55 -15.16 -9.42
C LEU A 232 11.61 -16.41 -8.51
N PRO A 233 12.30 -16.34 -7.34
CA PRO A 233 12.34 -17.47 -6.40
C PRO A 233 10.93 -17.91 -6.01
N GLU A 234 10.70 -19.23 -5.91
CA GLU A 234 9.36 -19.81 -5.71
C GLU A 234 8.63 -19.26 -4.48
N GLU A 235 9.35 -19.00 -3.41
CA GLU A 235 8.81 -18.40 -2.18
C GLU A 235 8.20 -17.02 -2.38
N PHE A 236 8.59 -16.28 -3.43
CA PHE A 236 8.10 -14.94 -3.78
C PHE A 236 7.14 -14.96 -4.97
N VAL A 237 7.01 -16.10 -5.63
CA VAL A 237 5.96 -16.27 -6.64
C VAL A 237 4.62 -16.24 -5.92
N ARG A 238 3.84 -15.18 -6.18
CA ARG A 238 2.48 -15.14 -5.69
C ARG A 238 1.75 -16.33 -6.33
N ARG A 239 1.52 -17.39 -5.57
CA ARG A 239 0.61 -18.44 -6.00
C ARG A 239 -0.69 -17.72 -6.31
N THR A 240 -1.02 -17.58 -7.57
CA THR A 240 -2.37 -17.19 -7.97
C THR A 240 -3.25 -18.14 -7.19
N ARG A 241 -4.05 -17.60 -6.26
CA ARG A 241 -5.14 -18.40 -5.73
C ARG A 241 -5.76 -19.02 -6.96
N PRO A 242 -5.79 -20.38 -7.08
CA PRO A 242 -6.50 -20.98 -8.19
C PRO A 242 -7.83 -20.21 -8.21
N GLU A 243 -8.20 -19.66 -9.36
CA GLU A 243 -9.55 -19.17 -9.52
C GLU A 243 -10.38 -20.37 -9.12
N ILE A 244 -10.86 -20.33 -7.87
CA ILE A 244 -11.89 -21.26 -7.47
C ILE A 244 -12.97 -20.91 -8.48
N PRO A 245 -13.22 -21.77 -9.49
CA PRO A 245 -14.26 -21.50 -10.46
C PRO A 245 -15.42 -21.11 -9.57
N LYS A 246 -16.05 -19.97 -9.86
CA LYS A 246 -17.29 -19.59 -9.17
C LYS A 246 -18.24 -20.75 -9.42
N ARG A 247 -18.04 -21.84 -8.68
CA ARG A 247 -19.05 -22.87 -8.58
C ARG A 247 -20.21 -22.10 -8.02
N TYR A 248 -21.11 -21.79 -8.88
CA TYR A 248 -22.48 -21.63 -8.50
C TYR A 248 -22.78 -22.89 -7.73
N PHE A 249 -22.61 -22.83 -6.40
CA PHE A 249 -23.19 -23.81 -5.54
C PHE A 249 -24.69 -23.61 -5.67
N SER A 250 -25.24 -24.23 -6.68
CA SER A 250 -26.63 -24.61 -6.73
C SER A 250 -26.84 -25.73 -5.72
N SER A 251 -26.67 -25.41 -4.46
CA SER A 251 -27.13 -26.19 -3.33
C SER A 251 -27.90 -25.20 -2.44
N PRO A 252 -29.13 -25.48 -2.10
CA PRO A 252 -29.93 -24.57 -1.28
C PRO A 252 -29.56 -24.73 0.20
N ALA A 253 -28.27 -24.63 0.53
CA ALA A 253 -27.90 -24.27 1.88
C ALA A 253 -28.32 -22.80 2.04
N LYS A 254 -29.43 -22.57 2.75
CA LYS A 254 -29.99 -21.24 3.05
C LYS A 254 -28.84 -20.33 3.47
N GLU A 255 -28.49 -19.43 2.59
CA GLU A 255 -27.46 -18.45 2.83
C GLU A 255 -27.78 -17.68 4.11
N PHE A 256 -26.80 -17.57 5.03
CA PHE A 256 -27.05 -16.88 6.30
C PHE A 256 -27.36 -15.41 6.03
N ARG A 257 -28.53 -14.98 6.43
CA ARG A 257 -29.02 -13.61 6.38
C ARG A 257 -29.31 -13.15 7.81
N ILE A 258 -28.58 -12.18 8.31
CA ILE A 258 -28.77 -11.69 9.68
C ILE A 258 -30.17 -11.14 9.92
N LEU A 259 -30.79 -10.60 8.89
CA LEU A 259 -32.16 -10.09 8.95
C LEU A 259 -33.23 -11.18 9.26
N ASP A 260 -32.89 -12.45 9.02
CA ASP A 260 -33.79 -13.57 9.37
C ASP A 260 -33.81 -13.87 10.89
N TYR A 261 -32.88 -13.26 11.65
CA TYR A 261 -32.66 -13.53 13.08
C TYR A 261 -32.81 -12.31 13.99
N VAL A 262 -33.00 -11.11 13.43
CA VAL A 262 -33.09 -9.87 14.20
C VAL A 262 -34.27 -9.04 13.75
N GLN A 263 -34.90 -8.36 14.70
CA GLN A 263 -35.96 -7.39 14.41
C GLN A 263 -35.33 -6.00 14.16
N VAL A 264 -35.57 -5.44 12.97
CA VAL A 264 -35.19 -4.08 12.65
C VAL A 264 -36.04 -3.10 13.46
N LYS A 265 -35.41 -2.22 14.20
CA LYS A 265 -36.08 -1.18 14.98
C LYS A 265 -36.30 0.12 14.21
N ARG A 266 -35.31 0.52 13.41
CA ARG A 266 -35.34 1.76 12.64
C ARG A 266 -34.32 1.72 11.50
N GLN A 267 -34.45 2.65 10.61
CA GLN A 267 -33.42 2.97 9.61
C GLN A 267 -32.59 4.17 10.08
N SER A 268 -31.27 4.11 9.86
CA SER A 268 -30.36 5.23 10.08
C SER A 268 -29.39 5.33 8.90
N GLY A 269 -29.59 6.33 8.07
CA GLY A 269 -28.83 6.50 6.83
C GLY A 269 -28.94 5.27 5.92
N ARG A 270 -27.82 4.62 5.63
CA ARG A 270 -27.74 3.43 4.77
C ARG A 270 -27.80 2.10 5.53
N ASN A 271 -28.22 2.13 6.80
CA ASN A 271 -28.26 0.94 7.65
C ASN A 271 -29.63 0.73 8.30
N TRP A 272 -30.01 -0.53 8.40
CA TRP A 272 -31.02 -1.01 9.35
C TRP A 272 -30.38 -1.12 10.74
N ILE A 273 -31.04 -0.64 11.76
CA ILE A 273 -30.59 -0.71 13.15
C ILE A 273 -31.45 -1.73 13.90
N ALA A 274 -30.78 -2.63 14.59
CA ALA A 274 -31.41 -3.74 15.32
C ALA A 274 -30.65 -4.02 16.64
N GLN A 275 -31.22 -4.85 17.48
CA GLN A 275 -30.54 -5.38 18.64
C GLN A 275 -29.51 -6.41 18.23
N CYS A 276 -28.30 -6.29 18.75
CA CYS A 276 -27.23 -7.28 18.53
C CYS A 276 -27.54 -8.55 19.34
N PRO A 277 -27.69 -9.75 18.71
CA PRO A 277 -28.00 -10.99 19.43
C PRO A 277 -26.98 -11.35 20.51
N SER A 278 -25.70 -11.15 20.23
CA SER A 278 -24.63 -11.41 21.20
C SER A 278 -24.66 -10.43 22.39
N CYS A 279 -24.94 -9.15 22.13
CA CYS A 279 -25.13 -8.18 23.22
C CYS A 279 -26.37 -8.47 24.05
N ALA A 280 -27.45 -8.91 23.41
CA ALA A 280 -28.69 -9.29 24.09
C ALA A 280 -28.47 -10.46 25.06
N GLN A 281 -27.82 -11.53 24.62
CA GLN A 281 -27.45 -12.66 25.49
C GLN A 281 -26.53 -12.26 26.65
N ALA A 282 -25.66 -11.30 26.42
CA ALA A 282 -24.74 -10.80 27.46
C ALA A 282 -25.35 -9.66 28.32
N HIS A 283 -26.62 -9.34 28.16
CA HIS A 283 -27.34 -8.24 28.83
C HIS A 283 -26.60 -6.86 28.70
N ARG A 284 -25.90 -6.65 27.59
CA ARG A 284 -25.09 -5.43 27.34
C ARG A 284 -25.76 -4.43 26.39
N ASP A 285 -26.90 -4.77 25.82
CA ASP A 285 -27.64 -3.92 24.88
C ASP A 285 -28.98 -3.53 25.49
N THR A 286 -28.98 -2.52 26.36
CA THR A 286 -30.18 -1.99 27.01
C THR A 286 -31.03 -1.18 26.07
N THR A 287 -30.47 -0.51 25.09
CA THR A 287 -31.21 0.28 24.08
C THR A 287 -31.68 -0.59 22.91
N GLY A 288 -31.08 -1.76 22.73
CA GLY A 288 -31.42 -2.71 21.67
C GLY A 288 -31.15 -2.20 20.26
N ASP A 289 -30.10 -1.38 20.06
CA ASP A 289 -29.78 -0.74 18.79
C ASP A 289 -28.27 -0.79 18.42
N ASN A 290 -27.56 -1.73 19.01
CA ASN A 290 -26.13 -1.88 18.80
C ASN A 290 -25.73 -2.54 17.48
N LEU A 291 -26.68 -3.05 16.66
CA LEU A 291 -26.38 -3.71 15.40
C LEU A 291 -26.78 -2.84 14.22
N ALA A 292 -25.81 -2.48 13.39
CA ALA A 292 -26.02 -1.82 12.10
C ALA A 292 -25.88 -2.82 10.95
N ILE A 293 -26.85 -2.89 10.06
CA ILE A 293 -26.91 -3.83 8.92
C ILE A 293 -27.08 -3.01 7.64
N SER A 294 -26.18 -3.19 6.68
CA SER A 294 -26.25 -2.46 5.41
C SER A 294 -27.54 -2.80 4.64
N ILE A 295 -28.27 -1.78 4.21
CA ILE A 295 -29.49 -1.94 3.41
C ILE A 295 -29.17 -2.55 2.04
N GLN A 296 -28.09 -2.08 1.40
CA GLN A 296 -27.69 -2.57 0.07
C GLN A 296 -27.06 -3.96 0.10
N GLU A 297 -26.33 -4.27 1.18
CA GLU A 297 -25.64 -5.54 1.35
C GLU A 297 -25.86 -6.10 2.75
N PRO A 298 -26.99 -6.77 3.03
CA PRO A 298 -27.33 -7.26 4.38
C PRO A 298 -26.32 -8.26 4.99
N ARG A 299 -25.37 -8.75 4.21
CA ARG A 299 -24.23 -9.55 4.71
C ARG A 299 -23.20 -8.69 5.44
N LYS A 300 -23.23 -7.37 5.24
CA LYS A 300 -22.39 -6.42 5.94
C LYS A 300 -23.15 -5.87 7.13
N TYR A 301 -22.77 -6.35 8.29
CA TYR A 301 -23.28 -5.88 9.57
C TYR A 301 -22.14 -5.72 10.57
N ILE A 302 -22.33 -4.82 11.50
CA ILE A 302 -21.38 -4.48 12.56
C ILE A 302 -22.11 -4.21 13.87
N CYS A 303 -21.57 -4.71 14.96
CA CYS A 303 -22.01 -4.34 16.29
C CYS A 303 -21.15 -3.21 16.83
N TRP A 304 -21.75 -2.09 17.21
CA TRP A 304 -21.04 -0.94 17.77
C TRP A 304 -20.47 -1.20 19.17
N ALA A 305 -20.98 -2.23 19.89
CA ALA A 305 -20.40 -2.68 21.14
C ALA A 305 -19.23 -3.68 20.96
N GLY A 306 -18.74 -3.88 19.73
CA GLY A 306 -17.53 -4.65 19.44
C GLY A 306 -17.72 -6.16 19.30
N CYS A 307 -18.94 -6.69 19.25
CA CYS A 307 -19.14 -8.12 18.99
C CYS A 307 -18.67 -8.48 17.59
N THR A 308 -17.86 -9.54 17.48
CA THR A 308 -17.42 -10.08 16.19
C THR A 308 -18.57 -10.74 15.44
N LYS A 309 -18.43 -10.93 14.13
CA LYS A 309 -19.43 -11.68 13.34
C LYS A 309 -19.62 -13.10 13.85
N GLU A 310 -18.56 -13.71 14.34
CA GLU A 310 -18.60 -15.04 14.93
C GLU A 310 -19.43 -15.09 16.20
N MET A 311 -19.22 -14.15 17.14
CA MET A 311 -20.02 -14.00 18.34
C MET A 311 -21.51 -13.81 18.02
N ILE A 312 -21.83 -12.96 17.04
CA ILE A 312 -23.20 -12.69 16.62
C ILE A 312 -23.84 -13.93 16.01
N ARG A 313 -23.13 -14.68 15.17
CA ARG A 313 -23.63 -15.90 14.56
C ARG A 313 -23.81 -17.05 15.55
N ASN A 314 -22.89 -17.18 16.50
CA ASN A 314 -23.02 -18.15 17.59
C ASN A 314 -24.26 -17.86 18.43
N ALA A 315 -24.50 -16.59 18.73
CA ALA A 315 -25.70 -16.19 19.51
C ALA A 315 -27.05 -16.52 18.83
N VAL A 316 -27.05 -16.66 17.51
CA VAL A 316 -28.27 -17.08 16.76
C VAL A 316 -28.22 -18.56 16.34
N GLY A 317 -27.31 -19.36 16.90
CA GLY A 317 -27.16 -20.79 16.60
C GLY A 317 -26.70 -21.11 15.17
N ARG A 318 -26.01 -20.20 14.53
CA ARG A 318 -25.51 -20.33 13.15
C ARG A 318 -24.02 -19.99 13.05
N PRO A 319 -23.14 -20.77 13.71
CA PRO A 319 -21.71 -20.51 13.73
C PRO A 319 -21.13 -20.44 12.31
N ILE A 320 -20.02 -19.71 12.17
CA ILE A 320 -19.26 -19.70 10.93
C ILE A 320 -18.59 -21.09 10.80
N PRO A 321 -18.83 -21.83 9.70
CA PRO A 321 -18.17 -23.12 9.53
C PRO A 321 -16.66 -22.94 9.57
N GLU A 322 -15.98 -23.74 10.38
CA GLU A 322 -14.52 -23.80 10.34
C GLU A 322 -14.05 -24.14 8.93
N LYS A 323 -13.13 -23.35 8.40
CA LYS A 323 -12.47 -23.72 7.16
C LYS A 323 -11.60 -24.95 7.46
N ARG A 324 -12.11 -26.13 7.14
CA ARG A 324 -11.25 -27.31 7.06
C ARG A 324 -10.25 -27.07 5.93
N TYR A 325 -9.03 -26.76 6.31
CA TYR A 325 -7.90 -26.85 5.41
C TYR A 325 -7.66 -28.34 5.16
N ALA A 326 -8.00 -28.79 3.98
CA ALA A 326 -7.58 -30.08 3.45
C ALA A 326 -6.31 -29.85 2.63
#